data_4fab49e5756275dc969d5dbbf35e5637
#
_entry.id   4fab49e5756275dc969d5dbbf35e5637
#
_cell.length_a   1.000
_cell.length_b   1.000
_cell.length_c   1.000
_cell.angle_alpha   90.00
_cell.angle_beta   90.00
_cell.angle_gamma   90.00
#
_symmetry.space_group_name_H-M   'P 1'
#
loop_
_entity.id
_entity.type
_entity.pdbx_description
1 polymer ?
#
loop_
_entity_poly.entity_id
_entity_poly.type
_entity_poly.pdbx_seq_one_letter_code
_entity_poly.pdbx_strand_id
1 'polypeptide(L)'
;MVDVLATQGVGVDYATPAGTVTAIDDVTVVVPDNGITVFAGPSGSGKSTLLRVLALVERPTRGAVDLSGETVSRRSHRQLRALRRQTIALMFQNPMENLLPELTAAQNVIAAAQSAGRTADLGLLGVVGLDGMGDYRVPALSGGQQQRLALCCALARDPKVVLADEPTSQLDDVSAGLVLESLKVLVDRGVPVAVASHDDRLIGLADHVVRMRSGRLESGRVA
;
A
#
# COMPACT_ATOMS: atom_id res chain seq x y z
N MET A 1 -4.04 -17.40 -12.81
CA MET A 1 -3.56 -16.34 -11.88
C MET A 1 -4.50 -16.37 -10.68
N VAL A 2 -3.97 -16.37 -9.50
CA VAL A 2 -4.76 -16.29 -8.27
C VAL A 2 -4.77 -14.82 -7.85
N ASP A 3 -5.93 -14.29 -7.49
CA ASP A 3 -6.03 -12.89 -7.06
C ASP A 3 -5.67 -12.79 -5.58
N VAL A 4 -4.76 -11.88 -5.22
CA VAL A 4 -4.43 -11.67 -3.81
C VAL A 4 -5.49 -10.80 -3.13
N LEU A 5 -6.02 -9.81 -3.84
CA LEU A 5 -7.13 -8.96 -3.39
C LEU A 5 -8.09 -8.71 -4.53
N ALA A 6 -9.39 -8.63 -4.23
CA ALA A 6 -10.40 -8.22 -5.18
C ALA A 6 -11.51 -7.41 -4.51
N THR A 7 -12.19 -6.58 -5.29
CA THR A 7 -13.43 -5.92 -4.87
C THR A 7 -14.56 -6.28 -5.81
N GLN A 8 -15.79 -6.33 -5.29
CA GLN A 8 -17.01 -6.61 -6.04
C GLN A 8 -18.04 -5.52 -5.75
N GLY A 9 -18.27 -4.62 -6.72
CA GLY A 9 -19.24 -3.54 -6.63
C GLY A 9 -19.08 -2.64 -5.40
N VAL A 10 -17.82 -2.35 -5.03
CA VAL A 10 -17.54 -1.60 -3.79
C VAL A 10 -17.91 -0.13 -3.94
N GLY A 11 -18.64 0.39 -2.96
CA GLY A 11 -18.89 1.81 -2.78
C GLY A 11 -18.55 2.27 -1.37
N VAL A 12 -18.12 3.53 -1.25
CA VAL A 12 -17.86 4.20 0.03
C VAL A 12 -18.50 5.57 0.03
N ASP A 13 -19.36 5.78 1.01
CA ASP A 13 -20.08 7.03 1.23
C ASP A 13 -19.67 7.61 2.59
N TYR A 14 -19.32 8.89 2.60
CA TYR A 14 -19.01 9.65 3.81
C TYR A 14 -20.15 10.61 4.15
N ALA A 15 -20.64 10.55 5.38
CA ALA A 15 -21.55 11.55 5.91
C ALA A 15 -20.78 12.84 6.23
N THR A 16 -21.22 13.96 5.66
CA THR A 16 -20.67 15.29 5.94
C THR A 16 -21.76 16.23 6.41
N PRO A 17 -21.44 17.37 7.03
CA PRO A 17 -22.45 18.37 7.38
C PRO A 17 -23.27 18.90 6.18
N ALA A 18 -22.68 18.84 4.97
CA ALA A 18 -23.32 19.29 3.72
C ALA A 18 -24.12 18.18 2.99
N GLY A 19 -24.15 16.95 3.56
CA GLY A 19 -24.80 15.79 2.95
C GLY A 19 -23.85 14.62 2.77
N THR A 20 -24.27 13.61 2.01
CA THR A 20 -23.47 12.43 1.72
C THR A 20 -22.55 12.68 0.52
N VAL A 21 -21.26 12.36 0.69
CA VAL A 21 -20.25 12.39 -0.38
C VAL A 21 -19.87 10.97 -0.74
N THR A 22 -20.10 10.55 -1.97
CA THR A 22 -19.65 9.24 -2.48
C THR A 22 -18.22 9.37 -2.97
N ALA A 23 -17.29 8.68 -2.29
CA ALA A 23 -15.88 8.69 -2.63
C ALA A 23 -15.52 7.66 -3.69
N ILE A 24 -16.12 6.48 -3.63
CA ILE A 24 -16.04 5.45 -4.69
C ILE A 24 -17.42 4.82 -4.89
N ASP A 25 -17.73 4.43 -6.13
CA ASP A 25 -19.03 3.92 -6.52
C ASP A 25 -18.90 2.79 -7.55
N ASP A 26 -19.43 1.63 -7.19
CA ASP A 26 -19.50 0.41 -8.01
C ASP A 26 -18.13 -0.02 -8.58
N VAL A 27 -17.11 -0.05 -7.71
CA VAL A 27 -15.75 -0.40 -8.12
C VAL A 27 -15.51 -1.91 -7.97
N THR A 28 -15.26 -2.57 -9.11
CA THR A 28 -14.87 -3.98 -9.19
C THR A 28 -13.48 -4.07 -9.80
N VAL A 29 -12.48 -4.43 -8.99
CA VAL A 29 -11.07 -4.57 -9.40
C VAL A 29 -10.44 -5.81 -8.81
N VAL A 30 -9.37 -6.23 -9.44
CA VAL A 30 -8.52 -7.33 -9.02
C VAL A 30 -7.09 -6.84 -8.87
N VAL A 31 -6.43 -7.27 -7.81
CA VAL A 31 -4.98 -7.17 -7.63
C VAL A 31 -4.43 -8.59 -7.73
N PRO A 32 -3.68 -8.91 -8.80
CA PRO A 32 -3.06 -10.22 -8.97
C PRO A 32 -2.04 -10.53 -7.87
N ASP A 33 -1.70 -11.81 -7.72
CA ASP A 33 -0.69 -12.28 -6.77
C ASP A 33 0.76 -12.06 -7.23
N ASN A 34 0.95 -11.31 -8.30
CA ASN A 34 2.25 -10.95 -8.84
C ASN A 34 2.25 -9.54 -9.45
N GLY A 35 3.46 -8.98 -9.64
CA GLY A 35 3.66 -7.73 -10.35
C GLY A 35 3.20 -6.47 -9.59
N ILE A 36 3.20 -5.36 -10.34
CA ILE A 36 2.80 -4.02 -9.86
C ILE A 36 1.45 -3.66 -10.47
N THR A 37 0.45 -3.44 -9.63
CA THR A 37 -0.85 -2.86 -10.02
C THR A 37 -0.86 -1.37 -9.67
N VAL A 38 -1.13 -0.49 -10.63
CA VAL A 38 -1.25 0.95 -10.37
C VAL A 38 -2.70 1.41 -10.53
N PHE A 39 -3.26 1.94 -9.46
CA PHE A 39 -4.51 2.71 -9.49
C PHE A 39 -4.16 4.14 -9.90
N ALA A 40 -4.37 4.47 -11.18
CA ALA A 40 -4.02 5.76 -11.77
C ALA A 40 -5.24 6.69 -11.86
N GLY A 41 -5.01 7.99 -11.71
CA GLY A 41 -6.06 9.00 -11.86
C GLY A 41 -5.73 10.30 -11.13
N PRO A 42 -6.48 11.37 -11.40
CA PRO A 42 -6.25 12.67 -10.77
C PRO A 42 -6.46 12.65 -9.25
N SER A 43 -6.01 13.69 -8.56
CA SER A 43 -6.32 13.87 -7.14
C SER A 43 -7.84 13.90 -6.93
N GLY A 44 -8.32 13.27 -5.85
CA GLY A 44 -9.75 13.19 -5.56
C GLY A 44 -10.53 12.15 -6.40
N SER A 45 -9.87 11.32 -7.23
CA SER A 45 -10.55 10.28 -8.00
C SER A 45 -10.97 9.03 -7.20
N GLY A 46 -10.65 8.96 -5.91
CA GLY A 46 -11.02 7.84 -5.03
C GLY A 46 -9.94 6.77 -4.83
N LYS A 47 -8.73 6.93 -5.40
CA LYS A 47 -7.62 5.95 -5.31
C LYS A 47 -7.27 5.58 -3.87
N SER A 48 -7.01 6.58 -3.03
CA SER A 48 -6.65 6.36 -1.61
C SER A 48 -7.78 5.71 -0.83
N THR A 49 -9.04 6.03 -1.13
CA THR A 49 -10.20 5.36 -0.53
C THR A 49 -10.26 3.89 -0.95
N LEU A 50 -10.09 3.59 -2.24
CA LEU A 50 -10.03 2.22 -2.74
C LEU A 50 -8.89 1.45 -2.08
N LEU A 51 -7.69 2.06 -1.98
CA LEU A 51 -6.53 1.44 -1.35
C LEU A 51 -6.80 1.11 0.13
N ARG A 52 -7.45 2.02 0.89
CA ARG A 52 -7.84 1.79 2.30
C ARG A 52 -8.86 0.67 2.44
N VAL A 53 -9.78 0.54 1.49
CA VAL A 53 -10.75 -0.56 1.44
C VAL A 53 -10.05 -1.88 1.18
N LEU A 54 -9.16 -1.96 0.17
CA LEU A 54 -8.34 -3.12 -0.12
C LEU A 54 -7.43 -3.48 1.06
N ALA A 55 -6.91 -2.46 1.77
CA ALA A 55 -6.12 -2.64 2.99
C ALA A 55 -6.96 -3.12 4.19
N LEU A 56 -8.27 -3.28 4.06
CA LEU A 56 -9.21 -3.61 5.14
C LEU A 56 -9.18 -2.61 6.31
N VAL A 57 -8.69 -1.39 6.08
CA VAL A 57 -8.70 -0.28 7.05
C VAL A 57 -10.06 0.36 7.06
N GLU A 58 -10.63 0.57 5.89
CA GLU A 58 -11.94 1.14 5.68
C GLU A 58 -12.94 0.07 5.25
N ARG A 59 -14.16 0.13 5.79
CA ARG A 59 -15.24 -0.76 5.37
C ARG A 59 -16.02 -0.12 4.23
N PRO A 60 -16.26 -0.85 3.16
CA PRO A 60 -17.16 -0.35 2.14
C PRO A 60 -18.59 -0.22 2.69
N THR A 61 -19.33 0.80 2.24
CA THR A 61 -20.76 0.96 2.55
C THR A 61 -21.61 -0.03 1.77
N ARG A 62 -21.13 -0.48 0.60
CA ARG A 62 -21.73 -1.52 -0.25
C ARG A 62 -20.67 -2.33 -0.98
N GLY A 63 -21.06 -3.49 -1.48
CA GLY A 63 -20.16 -4.42 -2.17
C GLY A 63 -19.38 -5.32 -1.20
N ALA A 64 -18.35 -5.96 -1.72
CA ALA A 64 -17.53 -6.91 -0.98
C ALA A 64 -16.03 -6.76 -1.30
N VAL A 65 -15.19 -7.19 -0.35
CA VAL A 65 -13.73 -7.32 -0.52
C VAL A 65 -13.35 -8.76 -0.29
N ASP A 66 -12.59 -9.31 -1.21
CA ASP A 66 -12.04 -10.66 -1.14
C ASP A 66 -10.52 -10.61 -0.92
N LEU A 67 -10.01 -11.50 -0.08
CA LEU A 67 -8.59 -11.72 0.17
C LEU A 67 -8.28 -13.19 -0.13
N SER A 68 -7.44 -13.45 -1.11
CA SER A 68 -7.07 -14.80 -1.57
C SER A 68 -8.31 -15.67 -1.85
N GLY A 69 -9.32 -15.11 -2.53
CA GLY A 69 -10.56 -15.79 -2.91
C GLY A 69 -11.61 -15.92 -1.80
N GLU A 70 -11.35 -15.40 -0.59
CA GLU A 70 -12.30 -15.46 0.52
C GLU A 70 -12.86 -14.05 0.83
N THR A 71 -14.20 -13.92 0.88
CA THR A 71 -14.85 -12.65 1.24
C THR A 71 -14.60 -12.30 2.71
N VAL A 72 -13.94 -11.17 2.93
CA VAL A 72 -13.50 -10.74 4.27
C VAL A 72 -14.19 -9.48 4.78
N SER A 73 -14.79 -8.67 3.92
CA SER A 73 -15.38 -7.35 4.27
C SER A 73 -16.44 -7.39 5.37
N ARG A 74 -17.10 -8.54 5.55
CA ARG A 74 -18.15 -8.75 6.58
C ARG A 74 -17.60 -9.23 7.93
N ARG A 75 -16.30 -9.50 8.05
CA ARG A 75 -15.68 -9.96 9.29
C ARG A 75 -15.68 -8.87 10.36
N SER A 76 -15.56 -9.26 11.62
CA SER A 76 -15.47 -8.32 12.74
C SER A 76 -14.20 -7.46 12.66
N HIS A 77 -14.19 -6.29 13.30
CA HIS A 77 -13.00 -5.42 13.36
C HIS A 77 -11.76 -6.14 13.91
N ARG A 78 -11.95 -7.03 14.91
CA ARG A 78 -10.87 -7.85 15.49
C ARG A 78 -10.27 -8.79 14.44
N GLN A 79 -11.11 -9.47 13.66
CA GLN A 79 -10.68 -10.39 12.59
C GLN A 79 -9.99 -9.64 11.45
N LEU A 80 -10.55 -8.49 11.01
CA LEU A 80 -9.91 -7.65 9.98
C LEU A 80 -8.54 -7.14 10.44
N ARG A 81 -8.40 -6.72 11.71
CA ARG A 81 -7.12 -6.31 12.28
C ARG A 81 -6.09 -7.45 12.28
N ALA A 82 -6.52 -8.67 12.61
CA ALA A 82 -5.64 -9.84 12.58
C ALA A 82 -5.18 -10.15 11.15
N LEU A 83 -6.09 -10.12 10.16
CA LEU A 83 -5.76 -10.31 8.75
C LEU A 83 -4.76 -9.26 8.25
N ARG A 84 -5.03 -7.96 8.47
CA ARG A 84 -4.09 -6.89 8.09
C ARG A 84 -2.70 -7.12 8.66
N ARG A 85 -2.63 -7.47 9.94
CA ARG A 85 -1.34 -7.66 10.62
C ARG A 85 -0.52 -8.78 9.99
N GLN A 86 -1.16 -9.82 9.46
CA GLN A 86 -0.50 -11.02 8.95
C GLN A 86 -0.31 -11.03 7.43
N THR A 87 -1.13 -10.27 6.69
CA THR A 87 -1.21 -10.47 5.23
C THR A 87 -1.05 -9.20 4.40
N ILE A 88 -1.34 -8.01 4.96
CA ILE A 88 -1.34 -6.78 4.20
C ILE A 88 -0.39 -5.78 4.87
N ALA A 89 0.52 -5.20 4.10
CA ALA A 89 1.26 -4.02 4.52
C ALA A 89 0.71 -2.79 3.78
N LEU A 90 0.33 -1.75 4.53
CA LEU A 90 -0.13 -0.47 3.97
C LEU A 90 0.93 0.59 4.24
N MET A 91 1.39 1.24 3.19
CA MET A 91 2.23 2.42 3.23
C MET A 91 1.38 3.66 2.98
N PHE A 92 1.41 4.59 3.92
CA PHE A 92 0.75 5.89 3.78
C PHE A 92 1.62 6.86 2.99
N GLN A 93 1.00 7.88 2.42
CA GLN A 93 1.69 8.94 1.69
C GLN A 93 2.76 9.64 2.54
N ASN A 94 2.44 9.91 3.82
CA ASN A 94 3.41 10.40 4.79
C ASN A 94 4.09 9.20 5.48
N PRO A 95 5.41 8.96 5.27
CA PRO A 95 6.11 7.82 5.88
C PRO A 95 6.09 7.83 7.41
N MET A 96 5.95 9.00 8.04
CA MET A 96 5.87 9.12 9.50
C MET A 96 4.66 8.40 10.09
N GLU A 97 3.61 8.15 9.31
CA GLU A 97 2.44 7.37 9.74
C GLU A 97 2.74 5.86 9.81
N ASN A 98 3.82 5.41 9.20
CA ASN A 98 4.27 4.02 9.22
C ASN A 98 5.42 3.77 10.19
N LEU A 99 6.05 4.82 10.72
CA LEU A 99 7.28 4.73 11.50
C LEU A 99 7.09 5.21 12.94
N LEU A 100 7.93 4.71 13.83
CA LEU A 100 8.03 5.12 15.23
C LEU A 100 9.21 6.10 15.35
N PRO A 101 8.96 7.43 15.43
CA PRO A 101 10.00 8.43 15.30
C PRO A 101 11.01 8.41 16.47
N GLU A 102 10.64 7.89 17.62
CA GLU A 102 11.50 7.72 18.79
C GLU A 102 12.50 6.56 18.66
N LEU A 103 12.28 5.67 17.71
CA LEU A 103 13.12 4.50 17.46
C LEU A 103 14.14 4.77 16.36
N THR A 104 15.21 3.96 16.33
CA THR A 104 16.16 3.91 15.22
C THR A 104 15.58 3.16 14.03
N ALA A 105 16.22 3.22 12.86
CA ALA A 105 15.82 2.47 11.68
C ALA A 105 15.78 0.96 11.96
N ALA A 106 16.82 0.40 12.56
CA ALA A 106 16.86 -1.02 12.94
C ALA A 106 15.74 -1.38 13.93
N GLN A 107 15.49 -0.53 14.93
CA GLN A 107 14.43 -0.76 15.92
C GLN A 107 13.04 -0.71 15.28
N ASN A 108 12.81 0.15 14.28
CA ASN A 108 11.56 0.19 13.51
C ASN A 108 11.34 -1.14 12.76
N VAL A 109 12.37 -1.67 12.09
CA VAL A 109 12.30 -2.96 11.40
C VAL A 109 12.00 -4.10 12.38
N ILE A 110 12.66 -4.11 13.55
CA ILE A 110 12.41 -5.09 14.61
C ILE A 110 10.96 -5.00 15.11
N ALA A 111 10.49 -3.81 15.43
CA ALA A 111 9.12 -3.60 15.91
C ALA A 111 8.08 -4.04 14.86
N ALA A 112 8.31 -3.74 13.59
CA ALA A 112 7.44 -4.15 12.48
C ALA A 112 7.36 -5.68 12.38
N ALA A 113 8.51 -6.38 12.36
CA ALA A 113 8.56 -7.85 12.30
C ALA A 113 7.84 -8.48 13.50
N GLN A 114 8.15 -8.03 14.71
CA GLN A 114 7.54 -8.52 15.96
C GLN A 114 6.02 -8.30 15.97
N SER A 115 5.54 -7.18 15.43
CA SER A 115 4.11 -6.89 15.32
C SER A 115 3.35 -7.95 14.52
N ALA A 116 4.01 -8.60 13.56
CA ALA A 116 3.48 -9.69 12.74
C ALA A 116 3.85 -11.10 13.27
N GLY A 117 4.54 -11.20 14.43
CA GLY A 117 5.01 -12.46 14.99
C GLY A 117 6.20 -13.05 14.22
N ARG A 118 7.01 -12.20 13.56
CA ARG A 118 8.18 -12.59 12.77
C ARG A 118 9.47 -12.21 13.49
N THR A 119 10.58 -12.88 13.13
CA THR A 119 11.93 -12.47 13.50
C THR A 119 12.40 -11.43 12.49
N ALA A 120 13.02 -10.35 12.98
CA ALA A 120 13.53 -9.31 12.12
C ALA A 120 14.78 -9.77 11.36
N ASP A 121 14.80 -9.48 10.06
CA ASP A 121 15.98 -9.53 9.21
C ASP A 121 16.46 -8.10 8.95
N LEU A 122 17.53 -7.68 9.60
CA LEU A 122 18.12 -6.35 9.41
C LEU A 122 18.84 -6.20 8.06
N GLY A 123 19.14 -7.29 7.36
CA GLY A 123 19.66 -7.26 5.99
C GLY A 123 18.67 -6.59 5.02
N LEU A 124 17.39 -6.51 5.38
CA LEU A 124 16.37 -5.76 4.60
C LEU A 124 16.70 -4.26 4.47
N LEU A 125 17.45 -3.66 5.40
CA LEU A 125 17.93 -2.28 5.26
C LEU A 125 18.80 -2.12 4.00
N GLY A 126 19.70 -3.07 3.75
CA GLY A 126 20.51 -3.10 2.53
C GLY A 126 19.66 -3.27 1.26
N VAL A 127 18.62 -4.09 1.32
CA VAL A 127 17.69 -4.31 0.20
C VAL A 127 17.04 -3.02 -0.31
N VAL A 128 16.76 -2.09 0.60
CA VAL A 128 16.17 -0.78 0.27
C VAL A 128 17.21 0.36 0.21
N GLY A 129 18.51 0.03 0.16
CA GLY A 129 19.61 0.99 0.08
C GLY A 129 19.75 1.88 1.31
N LEU A 130 19.59 1.30 2.50
CA LEU A 130 19.79 1.94 3.80
C LEU A 130 20.93 1.25 4.60
N ASP A 131 21.94 0.70 3.89
CA ASP A 131 23.09 0.10 4.53
C ASP A 131 23.78 1.09 5.47
N GLY A 132 24.17 0.61 6.66
CA GLY A 132 24.86 1.41 7.67
C GLY A 132 23.96 2.46 8.36
N MET A 133 22.67 2.55 8.03
CA MET A 133 21.75 3.53 8.63
C MET A 133 20.92 2.97 9.81
N GLY A 134 21.20 1.74 10.24
CA GLY A 134 20.43 1.07 11.30
C GLY A 134 20.32 1.85 12.61
N ASP A 135 21.35 2.59 12.99
CA ASP A 135 21.43 3.35 14.24
C ASP A 135 20.84 4.78 14.13
N TYR A 136 20.49 5.22 12.92
CA TYR A 136 19.91 6.54 12.73
C TYR A 136 18.46 6.57 13.23
N ARG A 137 18.10 7.61 13.98
CA ARG A 137 16.69 7.87 14.35
C ARG A 137 15.92 8.37 13.14
N VAL A 138 14.62 8.06 13.07
CA VAL A 138 13.77 8.44 11.94
C VAL A 138 13.83 9.93 11.57
N PRO A 139 13.81 10.88 12.51
CA PRO A 139 13.90 12.32 12.17
C PRO A 139 15.24 12.74 11.54
N ALA A 140 16.30 11.94 11.67
CA ALA A 140 17.60 12.21 11.06
C ALA A 140 17.70 11.70 9.60
N LEU A 141 16.70 10.97 9.13
CA LEU A 141 16.61 10.44 7.77
C LEU A 141 15.92 11.46 6.84
N SER A 142 16.36 11.54 5.59
CA SER A 142 15.63 12.30 4.55
C SER A 142 14.25 11.68 4.27
N GLY A 143 13.34 12.44 3.64
CA GLY A 143 12.00 11.94 3.28
C GLY A 143 12.04 10.65 2.45
N GLY A 144 12.93 10.57 1.45
CA GLY A 144 13.12 9.36 0.65
C GLY A 144 13.71 8.19 1.45
N GLN A 145 14.60 8.45 2.43
CA GLN A 145 15.10 7.43 3.33
C GLN A 145 14.01 6.94 4.29
N GLN A 146 13.18 7.83 4.80
CA GLN A 146 12.02 7.47 5.63
C GLN A 146 11.01 6.61 4.83
N GLN A 147 10.76 6.96 3.57
CA GLN A 147 9.88 6.17 2.70
C GLN A 147 10.44 4.76 2.44
N ARG A 148 11.73 4.64 2.19
CA ARG A 148 12.40 3.34 2.03
C ARG A 148 12.46 2.56 3.34
N LEU A 149 12.61 3.23 4.48
CA LEU A 149 12.50 2.57 5.79
C LEU A 149 11.07 2.06 6.05
N ALA A 150 10.03 2.82 5.70
CA ALA A 150 8.65 2.37 5.79
C ALA A 150 8.41 1.11 4.93
N LEU A 151 9.00 1.07 3.73
CA LEU A 151 8.97 -0.10 2.86
C LEU A 151 9.73 -1.30 3.47
N CYS A 152 10.91 -1.06 4.06
CA CYS A 152 11.65 -2.08 4.80
C CYS A 152 10.83 -2.67 5.96
N CYS A 153 10.14 -1.82 6.73
CA CYS A 153 9.23 -2.24 7.79
C CYS A 153 8.03 -3.04 7.25
N ALA A 154 7.53 -2.68 6.07
CA ALA A 154 6.47 -3.44 5.39
C ALA A 154 6.95 -4.85 5.06
N LEU A 155 8.14 -4.99 4.45
CA LEU A 155 8.77 -6.28 4.11
C LEU A 155 9.06 -7.14 5.35
N ALA A 156 9.54 -6.54 6.43
CA ALA A 156 9.88 -7.26 7.66
C ALA A 156 8.67 -7.98 8.29
N ARG A 157 7.45 -7.62 7.89
CA ARG A 157 6.22 -8.29 8.30
C ARG A 157 5.89 -9.53 7.48
N ASP A 158 6.61 -9.79 6.38
CA ASP A 158 6.37 -10.89 5.44
C ASP A 158 4.90 -10.88 4.93
N PRO A 159 4.46 -9.78 4.29
CA PRO A 159 3.07 -9.64 3.85
C PRO A 159 2.82 -10.42 2.56
N LYS A 160 1.55 -10.78 2.30
CA LYS A 160 1.12 -11.32 1.01
C LYS A 160 0.97 -10.26 -0.08
N VAL A 161 0.82 -8.99 0.31
CA VAL A 161 0.68 -7.85 -0.60
C VAL A 161 1.11 -6.57 0.11
N VAL A 162 1.76 -5.69 -0.63
CA VAL A 162 2.05 -4.31 -0.20
C VAL A 162 1.14 -3.35 -0.95
N LEU A 163 0.47 -2.48 -0.21
CA LEU A 163 -0.36 -1.39 -0.73
C LEU A 163 0.33 -0.07 -0.41
N ALA A 164 0.52 0.81 -1.39
CA ALA A 164 1.22 2.08 -1.19
C ALA A 164 0.40 3.27 -1.74
N ASP A 165 0.15 4.26 -0.89
CA ASP A 165 -0.58 5.48 -1.25
C ASP A 165 0.42 6.58 -1.60
N GLU A 166 0.50 6.98 -2.88
CA GLU A 166 1.35 8.05 -3.42
C GLU A 166 2.81 8.01 -2.91
N PRO A 167 3.53 6.87 -3.02
CA PRO A 167 4.82 6.66 -2.33
C PRO A 167 5.95 7.57 -2.83
N THR A 168 5.79 8.26 -3.95
CA THR A 168 6.79 9.14 -4.57
C THR A 168 6.41 10.62 -4.55
N SER A 169 5.20 10.98 -4.10
CA SER A 169 4.59 12.30 -4.34
C SER A 169 5.29 13.49 -3.67
N GLN A 170 6.12 13.27 -2.66
CA GLN A 170 6.82 14.33 -1.90
C GLN A 170 8.34 14.23 -2.02
N LEU A 171 8.83 13.50 -3.03
CA LEU A 171 10.24 13.20 -3.18
C LEU A 171 10.80 13.90 -4.43
N ASP A 172 12.08 14.25 -4.36
CA ASP A 172 12.85 14.61 -5.54
C ASP A 172 13.03 13.39 -6.47
N ASP A 173 13.43 13.63 -7.72
CA ASP A 173 13.52 12.60 -8.75
C ASP A 173 14.49 11.45 -8.38
N VAL A 174 15.60 11.77 -7.72
CA VAL A 174 16.59 10.75 -7.29
C VAL A 174 15.99 9.86 -6.19
N SER A 175 15.41 10.48 -5.17
CA SER A 175 14.76 9.76 -4.07
C SER A 175 13.57 8.93 -4.55
N ALA A 176 12.76 9.47 -5.47
CA ALA A 176 11.65 8.75 -6.08
C ALA A 176 12.16 7.55 -6.88
N GLY A 177 13.22 7.69 -7.67
CA GLY A 177 13.85 6.58 -8.40
C GLY A 177 14.24 5.42 -7.47
N LEU A 178 14.86 5.73 -6.32
CA LEU A 178 15.24 4.71 -5.33
C LEU A 178 14.03 4.00 -4.68
N VAL A 179 12.91 4.71 -4.49
CA VAL A 179 11.66 4.09 -4.02
C VAL A 179 11.11 3.15 -5.08
N LEU A 180 11.10 3.57 -6.37
CA LEU A 180 10.65 2.72 -7.48
C LEU A 180 11.49 1.44 -7.60
N GLU A 181 12.81 1.54 -7.48
CA GLU A 181 13.71 0.37 -7.46
C GLU A 181 13.36 -0.56 -6.28
N SER A 182 13.12 0.00 -5.10
CA SER A 182 12.73 -0.78 -3.93
C SER A 182 11.39 -1.50 -4.13
N LEU A 183 10.40 -0.90 -4.82
CA LEU A 183 9.14 -1.58 -5.17
C LEU A 183 9.36 -2.74 -6.14
N LYS A 184 10.26 -2.60 -7.12
CA LYS A 184 10.64 -3.72 -8.02
C LYS A 184 11.26 -4.88 -7.24
N VAL A 185 12.17 -4.57 -6.30
CA VAL A 185 12.78 -5.61 -5.46
C VAL A 185 11.74 -6.41 -4.66
N LEU A 186 10.60 -5.79 -4.24
CA LEU A 186 9.51 -6.53 -3.62
C LEU A 186 8.92 -7.55 -4.58
N VAL A 187 8.59 -7.10 -5.79
CA VAL A 187 7.98 -7.96 -6.81
C VAL A 187 8.92 -9.10 -7.19
N ASP A 188 10.22 -8.84 -7.35
CA ASP A 188 11.24 -9.86 -7.61
C ASP A 188 11.35 -10.89 -6.48
N ARG A 189 10.97 -10.51 -5.26
CA ARG A 189 10.86 -11.40 -4.10
C ARG A 189 9.50 -12.13 -3.99
N GLY A 190 8.63 -11.96 -4.99
CA GLY A 190 7.32 -12.59 -5.04
C GLY A 190 6.25 -11.90 -4.19
N VAL A 191 6.46 -10.63 -3.78
CA VAL A 191 5.46 -9.85 -3.06
C VAL A 191 4.80 -8.88 -4.03
N PRO A 192 3.52 -9.10 -4.41
CA PRO A 192 2.79 -8.19 -5.27
C PRO A 192 2.59 -6.82 -4.60
N VAL A 193 2.58 -5.79 -5.44
CA VAL A 193 2.45 -4.40 -5.00
C VAL A 193 1.26 -3.74 -5.69
N ALA A 194 0.40 -3.05 -4.93
CA ALA A 194 -0.62 -2.19 -5.51
C ALA A 194 -0.43 -0.75 -5.04
N VAL A 195 -0.37 0.19 -5.99
CA VAL A 195 -0.02 1.58 -5.74
C VAL A 195 -1.13 2.50 -6.21
N ALA A 196 -1.57 3.42 -5.36
CA ALA A 196 -2.36 4.57 -5.79
C ALA A 196 -1.37 5.68 -6.21
N SER A 197 -1.40 6.11 -7.46
CA SER A 197 -0.51 7.18 -7.92
C SER A 197 -1.02 7.90 -9.17
N HIS A 198 -0.50 9.10 -9.38
CA HIS A 198 -0.61 9.84 -10.64
C HIS A 198 0.78 10.06 -11.30
N ASP A 199 1.83 9.42 -10.78
CA ASP A 199 3.20 9.50 -11.29
C ASP A 199 3.36 8.61 -12.53
N ASP A 200 3.66 9.22 -13.68
CA ASP A 200 3.83 8.51 -14.96
C ASP A 200 4.96 7.47 -14.90
N ARG A 201 5.96 7.65 -14.03
CA ARG A 201 7.04 6.66 -13.83
C ARG A 201 6.49 5.37 -13.24
N LEU A 202 5.61 5.46 -12.24
CA LEU A 202 4.92 4.31 -11.65
C LEU A 202 3.98 3.64 -12.66
N ILE A 203 3.23 4.45 -13.43
CA ILE A 203 2.35 3.94 -14.49
C ILE A 203 3.17 3.18 -15.55
N GLY A 204 4.36 3.69 -15.90
CA GLY A 204 5.27 3.05 -16.87
C GLY A 204 5.94 1.76 -16.34
N LEU A 205 5.94 1.52 -15.03
CA LEU A 205 6.46 0.31 -14.40
C LEU A 205 5.39 -0.74 -14.10
N ALA A 206 4.11 -0.38 -14.27
CA ALA A 206 3.00 -1.24 -13.88
C ALA A 206 2.81 -2.41 -14.84
N ASP A 207 2.60 -3.59 -14.28
CA ASP A 207 2.09 -4.75 -15.03
C ASP A 207 0.58 -4.62 -15.30
N HIS A 208 -0.12 -3.94 -14.37
CA HIS A 208 -1.56 -3.69 -14.46
C HIS A 208 -1.88 -2.23 -14.12
N VAL A 209 -2.61 -1.55 -15.00
CA VAL A 209 -3.07 -0.16 -14.78
C VAL A 209 -4.58 -0.13 -14.70
N VAL A 210 -5.09 0.35 -13.57
CA VAL A 210 -6.52 0.58 -13.32
C VAL A 210 -6.76 2.09 -13.25
N ARG A 211 -7.50 2.65 -14.21
CA ARG A 211 -7.77 4.09 -14.25
C ARG A 211 -9.04 4.43 -13.50
N MET A 212 -8.96 5.48 -12.66
CA MET A 212 -10.07 5.96 -11.86
C MET A 212 -10.37 7.44 -12.13
N ARG A 213 -11.65 7.77 -12.21
CA ARG A 213 -12.12 9.14 -12.30
C ARG A 213 -13.43 9.31 -11.51
N SER A 214 -13.51 10.34 -10.68
CA SER A 214 -14.72 10.68 -9.91
C SER A 214 -15.33 9.48 -9.18
N GLY A 215 -14.51 8.68 -8.52
CA GLY A 215 -14.92 7.53 -7.71
C GLY A 215 -15.29 6.27 -8.49
N ARG A 216 -15.12 6.24 -9.80
CA ARG A 216 -15.45 5.09 -10.66
C ARG A 216 -14.26 4.65 -11.50
N LEU A 217 -14.33 3.43 -12.00
CA LEU A 217 -13.39 2.98 -13.01
C LEU A 217 -13.67 3.68 -14.34
N GLU A 218 -12.62 4.12 -15.02
CA GLU A 218 -12.76 4.53 -16.43
C GLU A 218 -12.95 3.26 -17.28
N SER A 219 -13.94 3.30 -18.18
CA SER A 219 -14.17 2.24 -19.16
C SER A 219 -13.01 2.21 -20.16
N GLY A 220 -12.02 1.36 -19.91
CA GLY A 220 -10.86 1.15 -20.75
C GLY A 220 -10.16 -0.10 -20.30
N ARG A 221 -9.94 -1.03 -21.21
CA ARG A 221 -9.34 -2.35 -20.99
C ARG A 221 -8.26 -2.31 -19.91
N VAL A 222 -8.40 -3.20 -18.93
CA VAL A 222 -7.25 -3.73 -18.19
C VAL A 222 -6.31 -4.30 -19.27
N ALA A 223 -5.20 -3.63 -19.54
CA ALA A 223 -4.19 -4.09 -20.45
C ALA A 223 -3.29 -5.10 -19.72
#